data_4984b5f72aacba65ec3fb4aef0722abb
#
_entry.id   4984b5f72aacba65ec3fb4aef0722abb
#
_cell.length_a   1.000
_cell.length_b   1.000
_cell.length_c   1.000
_cell.angle_alpha   90.00
_cell.angle_beta   90.00
_cell.angle_gamma   90.00
#
_symmetry.space_group_name_H-M   'P 1'
#
loop_
_entity.id
_entity.type
_entity.pdbx_description
1 polymer ?
#
loop_
_entity_poly.entity_id
_entity_poly.type
_entity_poly.pdbx_seq_one_letter_code
_entity_poly.pdbx_strand_id
1 'polypeptide(L)'
;MKIPQLFKLVILLFMSSQCIAESCPADSFDDFSRIFINEIEVQTRYTAKPVDIVFYQDLDGDIKEVNESRFFKLSDFPVVSSKGADGDREIKIDKDNLEAVIKGRDSGYQVSLSFSKKDKCWYLVKITDHSM
;
A
#
# COMPACT_ATOMS: atom_id res chain seq x y z
N MET A 1 -33.23 49.88 -1.62
CA MET A 1 -33.08 48.63 -0.91
C MET A 1 -32.70 47.51 -1.84
N LYS A 2 -31.45 47.46 -2.18
CA LYS A 2 -30.95 46.59 -3.26
C LYS A 2 -29.77 45.73 -2.83
N ILE A 3 -29.73 45.40 -1.54
CA ILE A 3 -28.60 44.74 -0.90
C ILE A 3 -28.63 43.20 -0.99
N PRO A 4 -29.74 42.51 -1.27
CA PRO A 4 -29.75 41.05 -1.19
C PRO A 4 -29.07 40.31 -2.33
N GLN A 5 -28.80 41.00 -3.43
CA GLN A 5 -28.21 40.30 -4.59
C GLN A 5 -26.72 40.07 -4.49
N LEU A 6 -26.02 40.89 -3.74
CA LEU A 6 -24.61 40.75 -3.50
C LEU A 6 -24.28 39.60 -2.54
N PHE A 7 -25.22 39.29 -1.65
CA PHE A 7 -25.07 38.19 -0.69
C PHE A 7 -25.20 36.81 -1.34
N LYS A 8 -25.92 36.70 -2.43
CA LYS A 8 -26.12 35.44 -3.14
C LYS A 8 -24.90 35.05 -3.96
N LEU A 9 -24.14 36.01 -4.40
CA LEU A 9 -22.93 35.76 -5.21
C LEU A 9 -21.75 35.24 -4.39
N VAL A 10 -21.70 35.63 -3.12
CA VAL A 10 -20.59 35.24 -2.23
C VAL A 10 -20.72 33.77 -1.78
N ILE A 11 -21.95 33.27 -1.68
CA ILE A 11 -22.20 31.91 -1.25
C ILE A 11 -21.86 30.87 -2.32
N LEU A 12 -21.98 31.25 -3.59
CA LEU A 12 -21.65 30.38 -4.72
C LEU A 12 -20.14 30.16 -4.91
N LEU A 13 -19.34 31.08 -4.44
CA LEU A 13 -17.88 31.01 -4.54
C LEU A 13 -17.25 30.01 -3.54
N PHE A 14 -17.95 29.72 -2.45
CA PHE A 14 -17.45 28.76 -1.44
C PHE A 14 -17.70 27.30 -1.79
N MET A 15 -18.59 27.01 -2.73
CA MET A 15 -18.90 25.63 -3.11
C MET A 15 -17.98 25.04 -4.17
N SER A 16 -17.17 25.86 -4.81
CA SER A 16 -16.29 25.41 -5.89
C SER A 16 -14.89 24.99 -5.42
N SER A 17 -14.60 25.10 -4.12
CA SER A 17 -13.25 24.83 -3.59
C SER A 17 -13.08 23.47 -2.93
N GLN A 18 -14.02 22.53 -3.12
CA GLN A 18 -14.00 21.26 -2.39
C GLN A 18 -13.47 20.06 -3.18
N CYS A 19 -12.82 20.28 -4.31
CA CYS A 19 -12.04 19.22 -4.94
C CYS A 19 -10.68 19.12 -4.26
N ILE A 20 -10.65 18.47 -3.10
CA ILE A 20 -9.38 18.13 -2.46
C ILE A 20 -8.86 16.87 -3.15
N ALA A 21 -7.86 17.04 -4.00
CA ALA A 21 -7.10 15.91 -4.49
C ALA A 21 -6.38 15.28 -3.29
N GLU A 22 -6.59 13.99 -3.07
CA GLU A 22 -5.89 13.27 -2.03
C GLU A 22 -4.39 13.32 -2.30
N SER A 23 -3.63 13.86 -1.36
CA SER A 23 -2.17 13.89 -1.46
C SER A 23 -1.57 12.55 -1.02
N CYS A 24 -0.44 12.18 -1.62
CA CYS A 24 0.32 11.02 -1.20
C CYS A 24 0.70 11.13 0.29
N PRO A 25 0.62 10.05 1.09
CA PRO A 25 0.92 10.08 2.52
C PRO A 25 2.34 10.52 2.86
N ALA A 26 3.29 10.43 1.94
CA ALA A 26 4.67 10.79 2.17
C ALA A 26 5.34 11.24 0.87
N ASP A 27 6.42 12.03 1.01
CA ASP A 27 7.19 12.56 -0.11
C ASP A 27 8.34 11.65 -0.53
N SER A 28 8.78 10.74 0.34
CA SER A 28 9.84 9.79 0.06
C SER A 28 9.32 8.36 0.08
N PHE A 29 9.95 7.49 -0.70
CA PHE A 29 9.58 6.09 -0.72
C PHE A 29 9.84 5.41 0.63
N ASP A 30 10.91 5.78 1.33
CA ASP A 30 11.21 5.21 2.64
C ASP A 30 10.06 5.50 3.63
N ASP A 31 9.65 6.75 3.73
CA ASP A 31 8.55 7.13 4.61
C ASP A 31 7.22 6.52 4.16
N PHE A 32 6.95 6.54 2.86
CA PHE A 32 5.73 5.94 2.31
C PHE A 32 5.62 4.46 2.65
N SER A 33 6.67 3.68 2.41
CA SER A 33 6.64 2.24 2.66
C SER A 33 6.47 1.90 4.12
N ARG A 34 7.06 2.67 5.04
CA ARG A 34 6.85 2.48 6.48
C ARG A 34 5.41 2.77 6.90
N ILE A 35 4.83 3.85 6.38
CA ILE A 35 3.43 4.19 6.61
C ILE A 35 2.53 3.09 6.02
N PHE A 36 2.80 2.63 4.81
CA PHE A 36 2.06 1.57 4.15
C PHE A 36 2.02 0.29 5.00
N ILE A 37 3.16 -0.14 5.52
CA ILE A 37 3.26 -1.37 6.31
C ILE A 37 2.48 -1.26 7.63
N ASN A 38 2.38 -0.07 8.20
CA ASN A 38 1.79 0.15 9.52
C ASN A 38 0.33 0.61 9.51
N GLU A 39 -0.19 1.07 8.36
CA GLU A 39 -1.54 1.63 8.29
C GLU A 39 -2.40 0.92 7.25
N ILE A 40 -3.45 0.28 7.74
CA ILE A 40 -4.36 -0.52 6.91
C ILE A 40 -5.08 0.32 5.86
N GLU A 41 -5.42 1.58 6.18
CA GLU A 41 -6.08 2.49 5.25
C GLU A 41 -5.19 2.84 4.07
N VAL A 42 -3.89 2.99 4.30
CA VAL A 42 -2.91 3.26 3.25
C VAL A 42 -2.73 2.02 2.37
N GLN A 43 -2.66 0.83 2.97
CA GLN A 43 -2.62 -0.43 2.21
C GLN A 43 -3.84 -0.56 1.29
N THR A 44 -5.01 -0.30 1.82
CA THR A 44 -6.26 -0.41 1.06
C THR A 44 -6.30 0.56 -0.12
N ARG A 45 -5.84 1.78 0.08
CA ARG A 45 -5.89 2.85 -0.93
C ARG A 45 -4.81 2.71 -2.00
N TYR A 46 -3.61 2.27 -1.61
CA TYR A 46 -2.44 2.27 -2.49
C TYR A 46 -2.01 0.87 -2.94
N THR A 47 -2.90 -0.08 -2.95
CA THR A 47 -2.70 -1.39 -3.57
C THR A 47 -3.35 -1.41 -4.95
N ALA A 48 -2.59 -1.79 -5.97
CA ALA A 48 -3.08 -1.87 -7.33
C ALA A 48 -4.19 -2.92 -7.48
N LYS A 49 -5.08 -2.70 -8.43
CA LYS A 49 -6.20 -3.60 -8.75
C LYS A 49 -6.16 -3.97 -10.23
N PRO A 50 -5.71 -5.19 -10.58
CA PRO A 50 -5.24 -6.25 -9.69
C PRO A 50 -3.81 -6.05 -9.18
N VAL A 51 -3.46 -6.81 -8.15
CA VAL A 51 -2.10 -6.94 -7.65
C VAL A 51 -1.57 -8.32 -7.99
N ASP A 52 -0.30 -8.43 -8.36
CA ASP A 52 0.33 -9.70 -8.65
C ASP A 52 0.85 -10.35 -7.37
N ILE A 53 0.59 -11.63 -7.21
CA ILE A 53 1.03 -12.41 -6.05
C ILE A 53 1.91 -13.55 -6.52
N VAL A 54 3.08 -13.66 -5.91
CA VAL A 54 4.03 -14.74 -6.14
C VAL A 54 4.23 -15.49 -4.84
N PHE A 55 4.08 -16.78 -4.87
CA PHE A 55 4.37 -17.65 -3.72
C PHE A 55 4.97 -18.97 -4.20
N TYR A 56 5.49 -19.73 -3.27
CA TYR A 56 6.18 -20.98 -3.57
C TYR A 56 5.44 -22.15 -2.94
N GLN A 57 5.26 -23.22 -3.71
CA GLN A 57 4.65 -24.46 -3.24
C GLN A 57 5.66 -25.59 -3.29
N ASP A 58 5.69 -26.39 -2.23
CA ASP A 58 6.46 -27.64 -2.20
C ASP A 58 5.55 -28.78 -2.71
N LEU A 59 5.86 -29.30 -3.87
CA LEU A 59 5.17 -30.43 -4.48
C LEU A 59 6.13 -31.63 -4.52
N ASP A 60 6.07 -32.47 -3.49
CA ASP A 60 6.87 -33.69 -3.36
C ASP A 60 8.40 -33.44 -3.48
N GLY A 61 8.89 -32.41 -2.84
CA GLY A 61 10.30 -32.01 -2.85
C GLY A 61 10.69 -31.03 -3.94
N ASP A 62 9.80 -30.79 -4.91
CA ASP A 62 10.00 -29.77 -5.94
C ASP A 62 9.32 -28.47 -5.53
N ILE A 63 10.09 -27.40 -5.41
CA ILE A 63 9.56 -26.08 -5.10
C ILE A 63 9.13 -25.42 -6.39
N LYS A 64 7.84 -25.12 -6.50
CA LYS A 64 7.27 -24.43 -7.65
C LYS A 64 6.89 -23.01 -7.32
N GLU A 65 7.29 -22.08 -8.18
CA GLU A 65 6.80 -20.71 -8.15
C GLU A 65 5.40 -20.63 -8.74
N VAL A 66 4.48 -20.02 -8.00
CA VAL A 66 3.10 -19.82 -8.45
C VAL A 66 2.86 -18.31 -8.55
N ASN A 67 2.35 -17.89 -9.70
CA ASN A 67 1.99 -16.50 -9.96
C ASN A 67 0.50 -16.40 -10.18
N GLU A 68 -0.15 -15.46 -9.47
CA GLU A 68 -1.56 -15.17 -9.69
C GLU A 68 -1.83 -13.68 -9.59
N SER A 69 -2.89 -13.23 -10.26
CA SER A 69 -3.35 -11.85 -10.23
C SER A 69 -4.63 -11.82 -9.41
N ARG A 70 -4.72 -10.90 -8.45
CA ARG A 70 -5.85 -10.88 -7.52
C ARG A 70 -6.37 -9.48 -7.28
N PHE A 71 -7.71 -9.36 -7.27
CA PHE A 71 -8.40 -8.14 -6.83
C PHE A 71 -8.68 -8.26 -5.34
N PHE A 72 -7.96 -7.49 -4.53
CA PHE A 72 -8.15 -7.53 -3.09
C PHE A 72 -9.43 -6.82 -2.66
N LYS A 73 -10.12 -7.43 -1.69
CA LYS A 73 -11.28 -6.88 -0.99
C LYS A 73 -10.82 -6.27 0.33
N LEU A 74 -11.68 -5.49 0.97
CA LEU A 74 -11.37 -4.91 2.29
C LEU A 74 -10.98 -5.97 3.33
N SER A 75 -11.59 -7.16 3.26
CA SER A 75 -11.29 -8.26 4.17
C SER A 75 -9.89 -8.88 3.97
N ASP A 76 -9.22 -8.60 2.85
CA ASP A 76 -7.88 -9.11 2.57
C ASP A 76 -6.78 -8.29 3.25
N PHE A 77 -7.12 -7.13 3.80
CA PHE A 77 -6.17 -6.25 4.47
C PHE A 77 -6.19 -6.44 5.99
N PRO A 78 -5.05 -6.30 6.68
CA PRO A 78 -3.75 -5.94 6.14
C PRO A 78 -3.09 -7.09 5.37
N VAL A 79 -2.39 -6.76 4.29
CA VAL A 79 -1.59 -7.75 3.54
C VAL A 79 -0.26 -8.05 4.24
N VAL A 80 0.24 -7.09 5.01
CA VAL A 80 1.45 -7.22 5.82
C VAL A 80 1.28 -6.45 7.12
N SER A 81 2.10 -6.78 8.11
CA SER A 81 2.15 -6.07 9.39
C SER A 81 3.58 -6.06 9.90
N SER A 82 3.96 -4.98 10.59
CA SER A 82 5.27 -4.88 11.25
C SER A 82 5.38 -5.75 12.48
N LYS A 83 4.27 -6.31 12.97
CA LYS A 83 4.23 -7.18 14.15
C LYS A 83 3.57 -8.49 13.82
N GLY A 84 4.12 -9.58 14.32
CA GLY A 84 3.58 -10.92 14.20
C GLY A 84 3.53 -11.62 15.55
N ALA A 85 3.14 -12.89 15.55
CA ALA A 85 3.11 -13.72 16.75
C ALA A 85 4.49 -13.87 17.41
N ASP A 86 5.56 -13.74 16.64
CA ASP A 86 6.96 -13.81 17.08
C ASP A 86 7.53 -12.44 17.49
N GLY A 87 6.70 -11.39 17.55
CA GLY A 87 7.10 -10.04 17.94
C GLY A 87 7.33 -9.11 16.75
N ASP A 88 8.21 -8.14 16.93
CA ASP A 88 8.51 -7.15 15.89
C ASP A 88 9.27 -7.77 14.74
N ARG A 89 8.84 -7.45 13.52
CA ARG A 89 9.47 -7.88 12.28
C ARG A 89 10.48 -6.86 11.80
N GLU A 90 11.54 -7.33 11.16
CA GLU A 90 12.53 -6.48 10.52
C GLU A 90 11.99 -5.96 9.19
N ILE A 91 12.16 -4.66 8.94
CA ILE A 91 11.75 -4.01 7.71
C ILE A 91 12.98 -3.47 7.01
N LYS A 92 13.18 -3.88 5.77
CA LYS A 92 14.27 -3.42 4.93
C LYS A 92 13.70 -2.77 3.68
N ILE A 93 14.09 -1.52 3.43
CA ILE A 93 13.56 -0.73 2.32
C ILE A 93 14.66 -0.48 1.31
N ASP A 94 14.37 -0.81 0.05
CA ASP A 94 15.22 -0.55 -1.10
C ASP A 94 14.56 0.51 -1.98
N LYS A 95 15.00 1.75 -1.82
CA LYS A 95 14.44 2.89 -2.56
C LYS A 95 14.78 2.88 -4.04
N ASP A 96 15.87 2.21 -4.43
CA ASP A 96 16.29 2.20 -5.83
C ASP A 96 15.46 1.21 -6.65
N ASN A 97 15.05 0.10 -6.05
CA ASN A 97 14.21 -0.92 -6.66
C ASN A 97 12.73 -0.81 -6.27
N LEU A 98 12.37 0.17 -5.46
CA LEU A 98 11.00 0.40 -4.95
C LEU A 98 10.44 -0.87 -4.30
N GLU A 99 11.20 -1.44 -3.39
CA GLU A 99 10.87 -2.69 -2.72
C GLU A 99 10.99 -2.56 -1.21
N ALA A 100 10.11 -3.22 -0.48
CA ALA A 100 10.18 -3.35 0.97
C ALA A 100 10.10 -4.82 1.33
N VAL A 101 11.02 -5.29 2.19
CA VAL A 101 11.05 -6.67 2.67
C VAL A 101 10.71 -6.68 4.16
N ILE A 102 9.73 -7.47 4.54
CA ILE A 102 9.31 -7.66 5.91
C ILE A 102 9.69 -9.08 6.32
N LYS A 103 10.52 -9.21 7.34
CA LYS A 103 11.07 -10.48 7.77
C LYS A 103 10.83 -10.72 9.26
N GLY A 104 10.28 -11.88 9.59
CA GLY A 104 10.17 -12.35 10.97
C GLY A 104 11.53 -12.76 11.52
N ARG A 105 11.71 -12.69 12.85
CA ARG A 105 13.01 -13.01 13.47
C ARG A 105 13.30 -14.50 13.48
N ASP A 106 12.31 -15.32 13.88
CA ASP A 106 12.52 -16.76 14.08
C ASP A 106 11.41 -17.63 13.47
N SER A 107 10.52 -17.02 12.67
CA SER A 107 9.31 -17.70 12.19
C SER A 107 9.39 -18.18 10.74
N GLY A 108 10.44 -17.86 10.02
CA GLY A 108 10.52 -18.10 8.57
C GLY A 108 9.65 -17.16 7.74
N TYR A 109 8.93 -16.24 8.37
CA TYR A 109 8.13 -15.25 7.66
C TYR A 109 9.03 -14.31 6.85
N GLN A 110 8.73 -14.19 5.56
CA GLN A 110 9.41 -13.22 4.69
C GLN A 110 8.51 -12.86 3.53
N VAL A 111 8.17 -11.59 3.42
CA VAL A 111 7.33 -11.05 2.36
C VAL A 111 8.03 -9.86 1.74
N SER A 112 8.07 -9.83 0.42
CA SER A 112 8.59 -8.70 -0.36
C SER A 112 7.42 -7.96 -1.02
N LEU A 113 7.41 -6.65 -0.88
CA LEU A 113 6.44 -5.76 -1.50
C LEU A 113 7.15 -4.98 -2.59
N SER A 114 6.62 -5.05 -3.82
CA SER A 114 7.15 -4.29 -4.95
C SER A 114 6.17 -3.20 -5.34
N PHE A 115 6.67 -1.98 -5.45
CA PHE A 115 5.85 -0.80 -5.73
C PHE A 115 6.18 -0.22 -7.10
N SER A 116 5.23 0.51 -7.65
CA SER A 116 5.39 1.31 -8.86
C SER A 116 5.04 2.75 -8.55
N LYS A 117 5.83 3.69 -9.05
CA LYS A 117 5.56 5.12 -8.87
C LYS A 117 4.55 5.59 -9.90
N LYS A 118 3.52 6.31 -9.44
CA LYS A 118 2.48 6.87 -10.28
C LYS A 118 1.98 8.19 -9.66
N ASP A 119 1.97 9.27 -10.44
CA ASP A 119 1.44 10.57 -10.01
C ASP A 119 1.99 11.06 -8.67
N LYS A 120 3.30 11.03 -8.49
CA LYS A 120 4.01 11.46 -7.28
C LYS A 120 3.74 10.58 -6.05
N CYS A 121 3.12 9.43 -6.23
CA CYS A 121 2.89 8.46 -5.16
C CYS A 121 3.31 7.08 -5.61
N TRP A 122 3.15 6.08 -4.74
CA TRP A 122 3.53 4.70 -5.03
C TRP A 122 2.32 3.80 -4.82
N TYR A 123 2.27 2.72 -5.60
CA TYR A 123 1.22 1.70 -5.50
C TYR A 123 1.86 0.34 -5.41
N LEU A 124 1.37 -0.48 -4.49
CA LEU A 124 1.77 -1.87 -4.40
C LEU A 124 1.27 -2.62 -5.63
N VAL A 125 2.18 -3.18 -6.41
CA VAL A 125 1.85 -3.89 -7.65
C VAL A 125 2.14 -5.37 -7.58
N LYS A 126 3.00 -5.81 -6.64
CA LYS A 126 3.38 -7.21 -6.51
C LYS A 126 3.72 -7.55 -5.07
N ILE A 127 3.26 -8.70 -4.62
CA ILE A 127 3.58 -9.29 -3.33
C ILE A 127 4.26 -10.63 -3.59
N THR A 128 5.45 -10.81 -3.01
CA THR A 128 6.15 -12.09 -3.10
C THR A 128 6.26 -12.68 -1.69
N ASP A 129 5.65 -13.82 -1.48
CA ASP A 129 5.69 -14.53 -0.21
C ASP A 129 6.76 -15.61 -0.27
N HIS A 130 7.84 -15.40 0.49
CA HIS A 130 8.95 -16.34 0.63
C HIS A 130 8.87 -17.15 1.92
N SER A 131 7.76 -17.05 2.65
CA SER A 131 7.60 -17.77 3.93
C SER A 131 7.61 -19.27 3.71
N MET A 132 8.36 -19.99 4.53
CA MET A 132 8.51 -21.44 4.48
C MET A 132 8.18 -22.08 5.82
#